data_c8b1935519bdde2e5a492d84c750aaca
#
_entry.id   c8b1935519bdde2e5a492d84c750aaca
#
_cell.length_a   1.000
_cell.length_b   1.000
_cell.length_c   1.000
_cell.angle_alpha   90.00
_cell.angle_beta   90.00
_cell.angle_gamma   90.00
#
_symmetry.space_group_name_H-M   'P 1'
#
loop_
_entity.id
_entity.type
_entity.pdbx_description
1 polymer ?
#
loop_
_entity_poly.entity_id
_entity_poly.type
_entity_poly.pdbx_seq_one_letter_code
_entity_poly.pdbx_strand_id
1 'polypeptide(L)'
;MAAAFFNQVADPSKARALSAGTRPSAAVDPVVVEAMQEVGIDVGSNRPQRLTDDLARQASLLVTMGCGDECPVVPGTARDDWPLDDPAGQPLERVRTIRDNIRQRVHTLVTRNGVAATL
;
A
#
# COMPACT_ATOMS: atom_id res chain seq x y z
N MET A 1 -4.33 -0.20 1.74
CA MET A 1 -3.88 -0.96 2.94
C MET A 1 -2.38 -0.88 3.16
N ALA A 2 -1.56 -1.17 2.17
CA ALA A 2 -0.10 -1.22 2.36
C ALA A 2 0.51 0.10 2.84
N ALA A 3 0.15 1.23 2.23
CA ALA A 3 0.66 2.54 2.64
C ALA A 3 0.27 2.88 4.09
N ALA A 4 -0.94 2.53 4.49
CA ALA A 4 -1.41 2.76 5.86
C ALA A 4 -0.62 1.94 6.88
N PHE A 5 -0.35 0.67 6.60
CA PHE A 5 0.50 -0.16 7.45
C PHE A 5 1.94 0.37 7.51
N PHE A 6 2.49 0.75 6.36
CA PHE A 6 3.84 1.28 6.29
C PHE A 6 3.99 2.53 7.15
N ASN A 7 3.07 3.49 6.98
CA ASN A 7 3.13 4.75 7.72
C ASN A 7 2.88 4.59 9.23
N GLN A 8 2.20 3.50 9.62
CA GLN A 8 2.01 3.20 11.04
C GLN A 8 3.30 2.69 11.70
N VAL A 9 4.11 1.91 11.00
CA VAL A 9 5.28 1.24 11.58
C VAL A 9 6.61 1.89 11.20
N ALA A 10 6.65 2.73 10.17
CA ALA A 10 7.85 3.42 9.73
C ALA A 10 8.09 4.69 10.53
N ASP A 11 9.38 5.05 10.70
CA ASP A 11 9.76 6.35 11.22
C ASP A 11 9.50 7.41 10.13
N PRO A 12 8.58 8.38 10.34
CA PRO A 12 8.24 9.36 9.33
C PRO A 12 9.39 10.29 8.95
N SER A 13 10.44 10.40 9.79
CA SER A 13 11.65 11.14 9.46
C SER A 13 12.56 10.39 8.49
N LYS A 14 12.37 9.08 8.34
CA LYS A 14 13.20 8.23 7.46
C LYS A 14 12.49 7.84 6.19
N ALA A 15 11.21 7.52 6.26
CA ALA A 15 10.44 7.07 5.10
C ALA A 15 8.95 7.30 5.29
N ARG A 16 8.26 7.48 4.18
CA ARG A 16 6.81 7.64 4.11
C ARG A 16 6.28 6.94 2.87
N ALA A 17 5.13 6.30 2.98
CA ALA A 17 4.47 5.67 1.84
C ALA A 17 3.35 6.55 1.30
N LEU A 18 3.21 6.53 -0.02
CA LEU A 18 2.09 7.09 -0.76
C LEU A 18 1.38 5.96 -1.48
N SER A 19 0.07 6.06 -1.60
CA SER A 19 -0.75 5.08 -2.30
C SER A 19 -1.36 5.71 -3.54
N ALA A 20 -1.35 4.98 -4.65
CA ALA A 20 -1.96 5.41 -5.90
C ALA A 20 -2.38 4.20 -6.72
N GLY A 21 -3.29 4.40 -7.67
CA GLY A 21 -3.76 3.33 -8.54
C GLY A 21 -3.79 3.75 -10.01
N THR A 22 -3.69 2.77 -10.89
CA THR A 22 -3.84 2.99 -12.34
C THR A 22 -5.27 3.30 -12.71
N ARG A 23 -6.22 2.77 -11.94
CA ARG A 23 -7.67 3.01 -12.09
C ARG A 23 -8.29 3.25 -10.70
N PRO A 24 -8.05 4.42 -10.09
CA PRO A 24 -8.55 4.67 -8.75
C PRO A 24 -10.07 4.79 -8.73
N SER A 25 -10.69 4.21 -7.70
CA SER A 25 -12.11 4.41 -7.42
C SER A 25 -12.34 5.76 -6.75
N ALA A 26 -13.62 6.16 -6.62
CA ALA A 26 -13.97 7.43 -5.98
C ALA A 26 -13.68 7.44 -4.48
N ALA A 27 -13.71 6.28 -3.83
CA ALA A 27 -13.48 6.13 -2.41
C ALA A 27 -12.90 4.74 -2.11
N VAL A 28 -12.37 4.59 -0.90
CA VAL A 28 -11.90 3.28 -0.43
C VAL A 28 -13.11 2.35 -0.26
N ASP A 29 -12.98 1.10 -0.70
CA ASP A 29 -14.03 0.10 -0.59
C ASP A 29 -14.46 -0.08 0.88
N PRO A 30 -15.76 -0.07 1.21
CA PRO A 30 -16.24 -0.21 2.58
C PRO A 30 -15.76 -1.48 3.30
N VAL A 31 -15.60 -2.59 2.58
CA VAL A 31 -15.08 -3.83 3.16
C VAL A 31 -13.63 -3.68 3.58
N VAL A 32 -12.83 -2.94 2.79
CA VAL A 32 -11.44 -2.62 3.14
C VAL A 32 -11.40 -1.72 4.38
N VAL A 33 -12.28 -0.72 4.45
CA VAL A 33 -12.38 0.14 5.63
C VAL A 33 -12.68 -0.68 6.88
N GLU A 34 -13.63 -1.60 6.80
CA GLU A 34 -13.99 -2.48 7.91
C GLU A 34 -12.82 -3.37 8.35
N ALA A 35 -12.15 -4.01 7.40
CA ALA A 35 -11.00 -4.88 7.67
C ALA A 35 -9.85 -4.12 8.34
N MET A 36 -9.60 -2.87 7.94
CA MET A 36 -8.55 -2.05 8.53
C MET A 36 -8.93 -1.54 9.92
N GLN A 37 -10.20 -1.21 10.15
CA GLN A 37 -10.69 -0.83 11.46
C GLN A 37 -10.50 -1.93 12.50
N GLU A 38 -10.62 -3.18 12.10
CA GLU A 38 -10.38 -4.34 12.98
C GLU A 38 -8.95 -4.35 13.58
N VAL A 39 -8.01 -3.77 12.89
CA VAL A 39 -6.60 -3.66 13.35
C VAL A 39 -6.25 -2.25 13.80
N GLY A 40 -7.24 -1.40 14.03
CA GLY A 40 -7.06 -0.07 14.60
C GLY A 40 -6.62 1.00 13.62
N ILE A 41 -6.80 0.80 12.31
CA ILE A 41 -6.41 1.75 11.28
C ILE A 41 -7.64 2.26 10.54
N ASP A 42 -7.85 3.58 10.55
CA ASP A 42 -8.92 4.22 9.80
C ASP A 42 -8.41 4.66 8.43
N VAL A 43 -8.96 4.07 7.37
CA VAL A 43 -8.67 4.46 5.98
C VAL A 43 -9.90 5.05 5.28
N GLY A 44 -11.00 5.22 6.00
CA GLY A 44 -12.25 5.69 5.42
C GLY A 44 -12.20 7.12 4.91
N SER A 45 -11.33 7.95 5.47
CA SER A 45 -11.14 9.34 5.04
C SER A 45 -10.11 9.50 3.92
N ASN A 46 -9.40 8.44 3.58
CA ASN A 46 -8.39 8.47 2.52
C ASN A 46 -9.08 8.56 1.16
N ARG A 47 -8.48 9.35 0.27
CA ARG A 47 -8.96 9.47 -1.11
C ARG A 47 -8.02 8.72 -2.04
N PRO A 48 -8.54 7.78 -2.83
CA PRO A 48 -7.74 7.15 -3.89
C PRO A 48 -7.25 8.21 -4.87
N GLN A 49 -5.99 8.08 -5.29
CA GLN A 49 -5.39 8.98 -6.26
C GLN A 49 -4.83 8.20 -7.44
N ARG A 50 -4.76 8.87 -8.58
CA ARG A 50 -4.21 8.27 -9.79
C ARG A 50 -2.70 8.23 -9.73
N LEU A 51 -2.13 7.09 -10.12
CA LEU A 51 -0.68 6.96 -10.30
C LEU A 51 -0.24 7.72 -11.55
N THR A 52 0.67 8.66 -11.37
CA THR A 52 1.27 9.45 -12.45
C THR A 52 2.78 9.19 -12.48
N ASP A 53 3.40 9.52 -13.61
CA ASP A 53 4.87 9.40 -13.72
C ASP A 53 5.57 10.31 -12.72
N ASP A 54 5.06 11.51 -12.50
CA ASP A 54 5.62 12.44 -11.52
C ASP A 54 5.55 11.89 -10.11
N LEU A 55 4.41 11.28 -9.73
CA LEU A 55 4.26 10.67 -8.43
C LEU A 55 5.21 9.48 -8.26
N ALA A 56 5.34 8.65 -9.28
CA ALA A 56 6.24 7.49 -9.28
C ALA A 56 7.71 7.91 -9.16
N ARG A 57 8.10 9.03 -9.80
CA ARG A 57 9.48 9.55 -9.72
C ARG A 57 9.87 10.05 -8.33
N GLN A 58 8.90 10.42 -7.51
CA GLN A 58 9.15 10.85 -6.13
C GLN A 58 9.55 9.69 -5.22
N ALA A 59 9.28 8.46 -5.63
CA ALA A 59 9.55 7.27 -4.82
C ALA A 59 10.96 6.75 -5.04
N SER A 60 11.61 6.30 -3.97
CA SER A 60 12.86 5.54 -4.04
C SER A 60 12.59 4.05 -4.28
N LEU A 61 11.40 3.58 -3.92
CA LEU A 61 10.92 2.23 -4.18
C LEU A 61 9.45 2.28 -4.61
N LEU A 62 9.16 1.66 -5.73
CA LEU A 62 7.80 1.49 -6.25
C LEU A 62 7.36 0.05 -6.01
N VAL A 63 6.35 -0.14 -5.16
CA VAL A 63 5.75 -1.46 -4.93
C VAL A 63 4.44 -1.54 -5.73
N THR A 64 4.37 -2.52 -6.62
CA THR A 64 3.19 -2.76 -7.46
C THR A 64 2.44 -4.00 -6.97
N MET A 65 1.13 -4.02 -7.17
CA MET A 65 0.26 -5.09 -6.67
C MET A 65 -0.63 -5.62 -7.79
N GLY A 66 0.00 -6.24 -8.81
CA GLY A 66 -0.74 -6.90 -9.87
C GLY A 66 -1.28 -6.00 -10.98
N CYS A 67 -0.70 -4.81 -11.17
CA CYS A 67 -1.12 -3.92 -12.25
C CYS A 67 -0.52 -4.29 -13.62
N GLY A 68 0.43 -5.23 -13.67
CA GLY A 68 1.02 -5.67 -14.94
C GLY A 68 1.63 -4.54 -15.76
N ASP A 69 1.26 -4.50 -17.05
CA ASP A 69 1.78 -3.49 -17.98
C ASP A 69 1.22 -2.08 -17.75
N GLU A 70 0.18 -1.94 -16.95
CA GLU A 70 -0.42 -0.64 -16.62
C GLU A 70 0.45 0.16 -15.64
N CYS A 71 1.36 -0.48 -14.94
CA CYS A 71 2.27 0.20 -14.02
C CYS A 71 3.39 0.88 -14.79
N PRO A 72 3.70 2.16 -14.47
CA PRO A 72 4.78 2.86 -15.14
C PRO A 72 6.14 2.24 -14.77
N VAL A 73 7.06 2.24 -15.72
CA VAL A 73 8.46 1.92 -15.49
C VAL A 73 9.22 3.23 -15.35
N VAL A 74 9.85 3.45 -14.20
CA VAL A 74 10.61 4.67 -13.93
C VAL A 74 12.09 4.31 -13.84
N PRO A 75 12.92 4.74 -14.80
CA PRO A 75 14.36 4.47 -14.77
C PRO A 75 14.99 5.02 -13.48
N GLY A 76 15.84 4.22 -12.85
CA GLY A 76 16.53 4.61 -11.62
C GLY A 76 15.74 4.40 -10.33
N THR A 77 14.48 4.04 -10.41
CA THR A 77 13.65 3.72 -9.23
C THR A 77 13.60 2.20 -9.05
N ALA A 78 13.93 1.73 -7.85
CA ALA A 78 13.78 0.31 -7.50
C ALA A 78 12.30 -0.08 -7.55
N ARG A 79 12.04 -1.30 -7.98
CA ARG A 79 10.67 -1.82 -8.10
C ARG A 79 10.58 -3.20 -7.46
N ASP A 80 9.49 -3.41 -6.73
CA ASP A 80 9.09 -4.71 -6.21
C ASP A 80 7.63 -4.96 -6.57
N ASP A 81 7.28 -6.18 -6.93
CA ASP A 81 5.92 -6.55 -7.32
C ASP A 81 5.38 -7.59 -6.34
N TRP A 82 4.27 -7.25 -5.68
CA TRP A 82 3.59 -8.13 -4.74
C TRP A 82 2.33 -8.68 -5.41
N PRO A 83 2.33 -9.95 -5.84
CA PRO A 83 1.19 -10.53 -6.54
C PRO A 83 0.05 -10.86 -5.55
N LEU A 84 -0.78 -9.87 -5.26
CA LEU A 84 -1.89 -9.97 -4.33
C LEU A 84 -3.21 -9.83 -5.09
N ASP A 85 -4.25 -10.52 -4.61
CA ASP A 85 -5.60 -10.35 -5.13
C ASP A 85 -6.14 -8.97 -4.77
N ASP A 86 -6.93 -8.40 -5.68
CA ASP A 86 -7.63 -7.14 -5.42
C ASP A 86 -8.70 -7.39 -4.35
N PRO A 87 -8.69 -6.66 -3.23
CA PRO A 87 -9.72 -6.81 -2.19
C PRO A 87 -11.08 -6.27 -2.59
N ALA A 88 -11.18 -5.44 -3.62
CA ALA A 88 -12.44 -4.84 -4.03
C ALA A 88 -13.46 -5.92 -4.43
N GLY A 89 -14.67 -5.84 -3.88
CA GLY A 89 -15.74 -6.79 -4.17
C GLY A 89 -15.58 -8.16 -3.54
N GLN A 90 -14.55 -8.38 -2.74
CA GLN A 90 -14.32 -9.65 -2.05
C GLN A 90 -15.07 -9.70 -0.71
N PRO A 91 -15.44 -10.90 -0.22
CA PRO A 91 -16.02 -11.02 1.11
C PRO A 91 -15.00 -10.62 2.19
N LEU A 92 -15.50 -10.14 3.33
CA LEU A 92 -14.68 -9.65 4.44
C LEU A 92 -13.61 -10.66 4.86
N GLU A 93 -13.95 -11.92 4.93
CA GLU A 93 -13.01 -12.99 5.31
C GLU A 93 -11.81 -13.05 4.36
N ARG A 94 -12.05 -12.91 3.06
CA ARG A 94 -10.99 -12.89 2.05
C ARG A 94 -10.14 -11.63 2.18
N VAL A 95 -10.78 -10.49 2.42
CA VAL A 95 -10.08 -9.21 2.62
C VAL A 95 -9.18 -9.26 3.85
N ARG A 96 -9.61 -9.93 4.91
CA ARG A 96 -8.76 -10.14 6.10
C ARG A 96 -7.49 -10.92 5.78
N THR A 97 -7.59 -11.95 4.95
CA THR A 97 -6.42 -12.73 4.51
C THR A 97 -5.46 -11.87 3.70
N ILE A 98 -5.98 -11.09 2.77
CA ILE A 98 -5.18 -10.16 1.95
C ILE A 98 -4.52 -9.13 2.86
N ARG A 99 -5.26 -8.53 3.78
CA ARG A 99 -4.77 -7.57 4.76
C ARG A 99 -3.59 -8.11 5.56
N ASP A 100 -3.73 -9.30 6.11
CA ASP A 100 -2.70 -9.90 6.97
C ASP A 100 -1.43 -10.24 6.18
N ASN A 101 -1.57 -10.65 4.93
CA ASN A 101 -0.46 -10.88 4.02
C ASN A 101 0.30 -9.57 3.72
N ILE A 102 -0.43 -8.50 3.40
CA ILE A 102 0.13 -7.17 3.16
C ILE A 102 0.87 -6.68 4.40
N ARG A 103 0.27 -6.82 5.57
CA ARG A 103 0.87 -6.39 6.84
C ARG A 103 2.23 -7.05 7.06
N GLN A 104 2.33 -8.34 6.82
CA GLN A 104 3.59 -9.07 6.99
C GLN A 104 4.64 -8.61 5.98
N ARG A 105 4.27 -8.39 4.72
CA ARG A 105 5.18 -7.89 3.69
C ARG A 105 5.69 -6.49 4.03
N VAL A 106 4.83 -5.63 4.56
CA VAL A 106 5.21 -4.28 5.00
C VAL A 106 6.20 -4.34 6.16
N HIS A 107 5.96 -5.19 7.15
CA HIS A 107 6.90 -5.37 8.27
C HIS A 107 8.28 -5.81 7.79
N THR A 108 8.34 -6.75 6.86
CA THR A 108 9.59 -7.20 6.27
C THR A 108 10.29 -6.07 5.53
N LEU A 109 9.56 -5.29 4.73
CA LEU A 109 10.10 -4.17 3.98
C LEU A 109 10.70 -3.11 4.89
N VAL A 110 9.97 -2.72 5.92
CA VAL A 110 10.39 -1.69 6.90
C VAL A 110 11.64 -2.13 7.65
N THR A 111 11.68 -3.39 8.08
CA THR A 111 12.82 -3.96 8.80
C THR A 111 14.07 -4.04 7.92
N ARG A 112 13.93 -4.53 6.68
CA ARG A 112 15.05 -4.69 5.74
C ARG A 112 15.67 -3.36 5.34
N ASN A 113 14.89 -2.28 5.29
CA ASN A 113 15.38 -0.96 4.89
C ASN A 113 15.80 -0.10 6.09
N GLY A 114 15.68 -0.60 7.31
CA GLY A 114 16.10 0.12 8.50
C GLY A 114 15.30 1.37 8.80
N VAL A 115 14.04 1.41 8.38
CA VAL A 115 13.17 2.59 8.53
C VAL A 115 12.08 2.39 9.58
N ALA A 116 12.16 1.33 10.37
CA ALA A 116 11.20 1.08 11.45
C ALA A 116 11.26 2.18 12.51
N ALA A 117 10.09 2.53 13.04
CA ALA A 117 10.01 3.44 14.16
C ALA A 117 10.63 2.78 15.40
N THR A 118 11.42 3.54 16.15
CA THR A 118 11.99 3.10 17.41
C THR A 118 11.01 3.42 18.52
N LEU A 119 10.63 2.42 19.27
CA LEU A 119 9.76 2.60 20.43
C LEU A 119 10.58 2.87 21.69
#